data_1c429d7eec967457a326d18a966dae1a
#
_entry.id   1c429d7eec967457a326d18a966dae1a
#
_cell.length_a   1.000
_cell.length_b   1.000
_cell.length_c   1.000
_cell.angle_alpha   90.00
_cell.angle_beta   90.00
_cell.angle_gamma   90.00
#
_symmetry.space_group_name_H-M   'P 1'
#
loop_
_entity.id
_entity.type
_entity.pdbx_description
1 polymer ?
#
loop_
_entity_poly.entity_id
_entity_poly.type
_entity_poly.pdbx_seq_one_letter_code
_entity_poly.pdbx_strand_id
1 'polypeptide(L)'
;MASTDFIYGSNFRTPTHHPAPELLVDCATGALSPAASLMIELHLAFCTGCRRSLDVLLAAGGALLDALPPARLPSNLFGKTLQALDEAEPASVPVPATVPDFAAEWPRPLRDRIVRLGYTDWRRLPAGFRAIPIPFPGSEGRVYVLKAPAGRGPFRHTHSKDEWTVVLEGGFSDERGTYAAGD
;
A
#
# COMPACT_ATOMS: atom_id res chain seq x y z
N MET A 1 -13.27 17.30 -11.28
CA MET A 1 -12.83 15.96 -11.79
C MET A 1 -11.36 16.09 -12.15
N ALA A 2 -10.48 15.74 -11.23
CA ALA A 2 -9.04 15.71 -11.47
C ALA A 2 -8.68 14.25 -11.82
N SER A 3 -8.41 14.02 -13.09
CA SER A 3 -7.91 12.74 -13.61
C SER A 3 -6.51 12.54 -13.05
N THR A 4 -6.33 11.61 -12.14
CA THR A 4 -5.02 11.23 -11.61
C THR A 4 -4.41 10.21 -12.56
N ASP A 5 -3.91 10.68 -13.70
CA ASP A 5 -3.11 9.87 -14.61
C ASP A 5 -1.77 9.58 -13.92
N PHE A 6 -1.70 8.45 -13.25
CA PHE A 6 -0.45 7.88 -12.80
C PHE A 6 0.31 7.35 -14.00
N ILE A 7 1.36 8.05 -14.41
CA ILE A 7 2.29 7.61 -15.45
C ILE A 7 3.15 6.47 -14.85
N TYR A 8 2.68 5.23 -14.99
CA TYR A 8 3.53 4.05 -14.83
C TYR A 8 3.97 3.60 -16.22
N GLY A 9 5.28 3.42 -16.40
CA GLY A 9 5.89 3.02 -17.65
C GLY A 9 5.25 1.75 -18.26
N SER A 10 5.18 1.71 -19.56
CA SER A 10 4.38 0.84 -20.44
C SER A 10 4.77 -0.65 -20.52
N ASN A 11 5.40 -1.23 -19.48
CA ASN A 11 5.87 -2.63 -19.52
C ASN A 11 5.36 -3.53 -18.38
N PHE A 12 4.36 -3.12 -17.62
CA PHE A 12 3.80 -3.98 -16.56
C PHE A 12 2.76 -4.92 -17.16
N ARG A 13 3.02 -6.22 -17.08
CA ARG A 13 1.99 -7.24 -17.31
C ARG A 13 0.89 -7.04 -16.28
N THR A 14 -0.36 -7.18 -16.71
CA THR A 14 -1.49 -7.22 -15.78
C THR A 14 -1.28 -8.39 -14.80
N PRO A 15 -1.38 -8.18 -13.49
CA PRO A 15 -1.33 -9.25 -12.51
C PRO A 15 -2.32 -10.35 -12.83
N THR A 16 -1.94 -11.59 -12.55
CA THR A 16 -2.77 -12.78 -12.77
C THR A 16 -3.36 -13.33 -11.48
N HIS A 17 -2.79 -12.93 -10.34
CA HIS A 17 -3.27 -13.26 -9.01
C HIS A 17 -3.83 -12.00 -8.36
N HIS A 18 -5.00 -12.12 -7.75
CA HIS A 18 -5.73 -10.97 -7.19
C HIS A 18 -6.11 -11.26 -5.74
N PRO A 19 -6.19 -10.23 -4.88
CA PRO A 19 -6.76 -10.40 -3.54
C PRO A 19 -8.20 -10.89 -3.64
N ALA A 20 -8.63 -11.65 -2.63
CA ALA A 20 -10.03 -12.04 -2.52
C ALA A 20 -10.95 -10.80 -2.47
N PRO A 21 -12.15 -10.85 -3.08
CA PRO A 21 -13.07 -9.70 -3.11
C PRO A 21 -13.37 -9.11 -1.75
N GLU A 22 -13.43 -9.94 -0.71
CA GLU A 22 -13.67 -9.55 0.67
C GLU A 22 -12.60 -8.58 1.18
N LEU A 23 -11.34 -8.77 0.77
CA LEU A 23 -10.24 -7.89 1.15
C LEU A 23 -10.37 -6.49 0.51
N LEU A 24 -10.99 -6.40 -0.67
CA LEU A 24 -11.29 -5.10 -1.28
C LEU A 24 -12.44 -4.40 -0.55
N VAL A 25 -13.43 -5.16 -0.03
CA VAL A 25 -14.49 -4.61 0.85
C VAL A 25 -13.87 -4.11 2.15
N ASP A 26 -13.02 -4.91 2.80
CA ASP A 26 -12.33 -4.51 4.03
C ASP A 26 -11.43 -3.28 3.80
N CYS A 27 -10.81 -3.19 2.62
CA CYS A 27 -10.05 -2.00 2.23
C CYS A 27 -10.96 -0.77 2.09
N ALA A 28 -12.11 -0.89 1.40
CA ALA A 28 -13.06 0.20 1.19
C ALA A 28 -13.67 0.70 2.50
N THR A 29 -13.86 -0.19 3.47
CA THR A 29 -14.45 0.13 4.78
C THR A 29 -13.42 0.54 5.84
N GLY A 30 -12.12 0.46 5.53
CA GLY A 30 -11.04 0.73 6.47
C GLY A 30 -10.88 -0.33 7.56
N ALA A 31 -11.41 -1.55 7.35
CA ALA A 31 -11.34 -2.65 8.32
C ALA A 31 -9.99 -3.38 8.32
N LEU A 32 -9.16 -3.18 7.29
CA LEU A 32 -7.84 -3.80 7.21
C LEU A 32 -6.87 -3.24 8.25
N SER A 33 -5.99 -4.11 8.75
CA SER A 33 -4.84 -3.64 9.52
C SER A 33 -3.93 -2.78 8.64
N PRO A 34 -3.13 -1.85 9.22
CA PRO A 34 -2.22 -1.01 8.44
C PRO A 34 -1.21 -1.80 7.58
N ALA A 35 -0.81 -3.00 8.03
CA ALA A 35 0.06 -3.89 7.28
C ALA A 35 -0.67 -4.49 6.07
N ALA A 36 -1.89 -4.98 6.27
CA ALA A 36 -2.74 -5.52 5.20
C ALA A 36 -3.12 -4.45 4.18
N SER A 37 -3.45 -3.23 4.64
CA SER A 37 -3.74 -2.09 3.75
C SER A 37 -2.57 -1.81 2.82
N LEU A 38 -1.32 -1.79 3.33
CA LEU A 38 -0.15 -1.60 2.48
C LEU A 38 -0.06 -2.68 1.40
N MET A 39 -0.31 -3.96 1.73
CA MET A 39 -0.25 -5.06 0.75
C MET A 39 -1.28 -4.87 -0.37
N ILE A 40 -2.52 -4.51 -0.01
CA ILE A 40 -3.56 -4.20 -1.01
C ILE A 40 -3.18 -2.97 -1.83
N GLU A 41 -2.74 -1.88 -1.23
CA GLU A 41 -2.29 -0.68 -1.94
C GLU A 41 -1.17 -0.97 -2.94
N LEU A 42 -0.22 -1.84 -2.59
CA LEU A 42 0.85 -2.27 -3.49
C LEU A 42 0.30 -3.03 -4.68
N HIS A 43 -0.61 -4.00 -4.49
CA HIS A 43 -1.27 -4.71 -5.59
C HIS A 43 -2.05 -3.73 -6.48
N LEU A 44 -2.81 -2.82 -5.89
CA LEU A 44 -3.59 -1.81 -6.61
C LEU A 44 -2.70 -0.89 -7.47
N ALA A 45 -1.45 -0.69 -7.12
CA ALA A 45 -0.52 0.08 -7.95
C ALA A 45 -0.26 -0.59 -9.31
N PHE A 46 -0.36 -1.91 -9.39
CA PHE A 46 -0.15 -2.69 -10.61
C PHE A 46 -1.47 -3.10 -11.30
N CYS A 47 -2.54 -3.32 -10.54
CA CYS A 47 -3.78 -3.92 -11.04
C CYS A 47 -4.89 -2.90 -11.28
N THR A 48 -5.16 -2.56 -12.54
CA THR A 48 -6.27 -1.67 -12.92
C THR A 48 -7.64 -2.30 -12.69
N GLY A 49 -7.75 -3.64 -12.76
CA GLY A 49 -8.99 -4.37 -12.50
C GLY A 49 -9.43 -4.21 -11.05
N CYS A 50 -8.52 -4.51 -10.10
CA CYS A 50 -8.82 -4.37 -8.67
C CYS A 50 -9.05 -2.91 -8.26
N ARG A 51 -8.36 -1.93 -8.89
CA ARG A 51 -8.67 -0.50 -8.69
C ARG A 51 -10.12 -0.18 -9.04
N ARG A 52 -10.59 -0.59 -10.23
CA ARG A 52 -11.98 -0.35 -10.64
C ARG A 52 -12.98 -1.02 -9.69
N SER A 53 -12.68 -2.22 -9.21
CA SER A 53 -13.53 -2.89 -8.23
C SER A 53 -13.59 -2.10 -6.91
N LEU A 54 -12.47 -1.58 -6.44
CA LEU A 54 -12.43 -0.72 -5.25
C LEU A 54 -13.21 0.59 -5.48
N ASP A 55 -13.07 1.23 -6.66
CA ASP A 55 -13.80 2.46 -7.00
C ASP A 55 -15.32 2.25 -6.95
N VAL A 56 -15.82 1.09 -7.41
CA VAL A 56 -17.25 0.74 -7.31
C VAL A 56 -17.69 0.60 -5.85
N LEU A 57 -16.89 -0.05 -5.01
CA LEU A 57 -17.18 -0.18 -3.58
C LEU A 57 -17.21 1.17 -2.86
N LEU A 58 -16.23 2.03 -3.15
CA LEU A 58 -16.19 3.39 -2.60
C LEU A 58 -17.37 4.24 -3.08
N ALA A 59 -17.76 4.13 -4.34
CA ALA A 59 -18.94 4.83 -4.87
C ALA A 59 -20.23 4.37 -4.20
N ALA A 60 -20.36 3.06 -3.92
CA ALA A 60 -21.50 2.53 -3.17
C ALA A 60 -21.54 3.08 -1.72
N GLY A 61 -20.37 3.11 -1.05
CA GLY A 61 -20.23 3.73 0.28
C GLY A 61 -20.61 5.22 0.27
N GLY A 62 -20.17 5.96 -0.74
CA GLY A 62 -20.54 7.37 -0.93
C GLY A 62 -22.04 7.57 -1.10
N ALA A 63 -22.68 6.74 -1.93
CA ALA A 63 -24.13 6.79 -2.12
C ALA A 63 -24.93 6.51 -0.82
N LEU A 64 -24.43 5.58 0.00
CA LEU A 64 -25.01 5.32 1.31
C LEU A 64 -24.86 6.53 2.25
N LEU A 65 -23.70 7.17 2.25
CA LEU A 65 -23.45 8.38 3.03
C LEU A 65 -24.38 9.53 2.59
N ASP A 66 -24.53 9.76 1.29
CA ASP A 66 -25.40 10.79 0.73
C ASP A 66 -26.88 10.57 1.03
N ALA A 67 -27.30 9.30 1.23
CA ALA A 67 -28.66 8.94 1.60
C ALA A 67 -28.98 9.20 3.10
N LEU A 68 -27.98 9.48 3.93
CA LEU A 68 -28.21 9.77 5.34
C LEU A 68 -28.84 11.16 5.53
N PRO A 69 -29.75 11.31 6.49
CA PRO A 69 -30.30 12.61 6.81
C PRO A 69 -29.19 13.55 7.31
N PRO A 70 -29.20 14.85 6.91
CA PRO A 70 -28.18 15.77 7.33
C PRO A 70 -28.19 15.98 8.84
N ALA A 71 -27.01 15.95 9.46
CA ALA A 71 -26.88 16.24 10.89
C ALA A 71 -27.06 17.74 11.15
N ARG A 72 -27.69 18.09 12.30
CA ARG A 72 -27.75 19.48 12.76
C ARG A 72 -26.36 19.91 13.24
N LEU A 73 -25.82 20.92 12.61
CA LEU A 73 -24.55 21.50 13.01
C LEU A 73 -24.76 22.68 13.97
N PRO A 74 -23.90 22.87 14.98
CA PRO A 74 -23.90 24.08 15.80
C PRO A 74 -23.72 25.32 14.93
N SER A 75 -24.47 26.40 15.21
CA SER A 75 -24.44 27.64 14.41
C SER A 75 -23.05 28.30 14.36
N ASN A 76 -22.21 28.03 15.35
CA ASN A 76 -20.85 28.59 15.43
C ASN A 76 -19.77 27.65 14.87
N LEU A 77 -20.12 26.47 14.32
CA LEU A 77 -19.14 25.48 13.85
C LEU A 77 -18.26 26.04 12.74
N PHE A 78 -18.83 26.75 11.79
CA PHE A 78 -18.07 27.36 10.69
C PHE A 78 -17.01 28.34 11.21
N GLY A 79 -17.39 29.25 12.11
CA GLY A 79 -16.46 30.21 12.71
C GLY A 79 -15.35 29.52 13.51
N LYS A 80 -15.70 28.47 14.29
CA LYS A 80 -14.68 27.67 15.02
C LYS A 80 -13.74 26.95 14.08
N THR A 81 -14.24 26.42 12.96
CA THR A 81 -13.40 25.73 11.98
C THR A 81 -12.41 26.70 11.33
N LEU A 82 -12.88 27.89 10.93
CA LEU A 82 -11.99 28.92 10.38
C LEU A 82 -10.92 29.33 11.39
N GLN A 83 -11.33 29.61 12.64
CA GLN A 83 -10.38 29.97 13.70
C GLN A 83 -9.34 28.85 13.92
N ALA A 84 -9.77 27.57 13.95
CA ALA A 84 -8.85 26.46 14.10
C ALA A 84 -7.87 26.31 12.91
N LEU A 85 -8.29 26.70 11.70
CA LEU A 85 -7.39 26.72 10.53
C LEU A 85 -6.38 27.88 10.63
N ASP A 86 -6.79 29.04 11.12
CA ASP A 86 -5.90 30.21 11.30
C ASP A 86 -4.89 29.96 12.44
N GLU A 87 -5.29 29.22 13.48
CA GLU A 87 -4.45 28.85 14.62
C GLU A 87 -3.57 27.61 14.34
N ALA A 88 -3.89 26.83 13.29
CA ALA A 88 -3.09 25.68 12.93
C ALA A 88 -1.69 26.11 12.47
N GLU A 89 -0.68 25.80 13.25
CA GLU A 89 0.69 25.92 12.77
C GLU A 89 0.84 25.11 11.48
N PRO A 90 1.48 25.66 10.43
CA PRO A 90 1.75 24.88 9.23
C PRO A 90 2.53 23.64 9.67
N ALA A 91 1.91 22.47 9.52
CA ALA A 91 2.61 21.23 9.79
C ALA A 91 3.95 21.32 9.03
N SER A 92 5.06 21.30 9.77
CA SER A 92 6.38 21.22 9.16
C SER A 92 6.39 19.93 8.35
N VAL A 93 6.07 20.03 7.06
CA VAL A 93 6.22 18.91 6.14
C VAL A 93 7.72 18.67 6.13
N PRO A 94 8.20 17.55 6.71
CA PRO A 94 9.62 17.25 6.64
C PRO A 94 9.99 17.31 5.16
N VAL A 95 11.02 18.09 4.82
CA VAL A 95 11.59 18.06 3.46
C VAL A 95 11.79 16.59 3.14
N PRO A 96 11.21 16.05 2.05
CA PRO A 96 11.30 14.64 1.75
C PRO A 96 12.78 14.27 1.75
N ALA A 97 13.18 13.37 2.62
CA ALA A 97 14.47 12.74 2.50
C ALA A 97 14.57 12.18 1.09
N THR A 98 15.72 12.33 0.45
CA THR A 98 15.92 11.89 -0.93
C THR A 98 15.47 10.42 -1.06
N VAL A 99 14.65 10.13 -2.06
CA VAL A 99 14.25 8.75 -2.33
C VAL A 99 15.51 7.95 -2.66
N PRO A 100 15.81 6.86 -1.94
CA PRO A 100 16.96 6.03 -2.28
C PRO A 100 16.80 5.43 -3.69
N ASP A 101 17.88 5.34 -4.45
CA ASP A 101 17.86 4.84 -5.83
C ASP A 101 17.18 3.47 -5.96
N PHE A 102 17.37 2.58 -4.98
CA PHE A 102 16.77 1.26 -4.97
C PHE A 102 15.24 1.28 -4.82
N ALA A 103 14.65 2.37 -4.38
CA ALA A 103 13.21 2.53 -4.16
C ALA A 103 12.58 3.50 -5.17
N ALA A 104 13.34 4.05 -6.11
CA ALA A 104 12.86 5.08 -7.04
C ALA A 104 11.66 4.61 -7.87
N GLU A 105 11.70 3.36 -8.35
CA GLU A 105 10.66 2.75 -9.18
C GLU A 105 9.57 2.02 -8.38
N TRP A 106 9.65 2.04 -7.05
CA TRP A 106 8.65 1.35 -6.24
C TRP A 106 7.33 2.10 -6.18
N PRO A 107 6.19 1.40 -5.99
CA PRO A 107 4.90 2.03 -5.78
C PRO A 107 4.96 3.06 -4.67
N ARG A 108 4.28 4.19 -4.91
CA ARG A 108 4.31 5.34 -4.01
C ARG A 108 4.05 5.02 -2.54
N PRO A 109 3.06 4.16 -2.16
CA PRO A 109 2.80 3.86 -0.76
C PRO A 109 4.02 3.29 -0.02
N LEU A 110 4.76 2.39 -0.68
CA LEU A 110 5.97 1.81 -0.11
C LEU A 110 7.15 2.80 -0.14
N ARG A 111 7.36 3.47 -1.26
CA ARG A 111 8.42 4.46 -1.44
C ARG A 111 8.36 5.56 -0.38
N ASP A 112 7.19 6.18 -0.21
CA ASP A 112 6.99 7.24 0.77
C ASP A 112 7.22 6.73 2.20
N ARG A 113 6.91 5.47 2.47
CA ARG A 113 7.16 4.84 3.76
C ARG A 113 8.66 4.61 4.00
N ILE A 114 9.40 4.14 3.00
CA ILE A 114 10.86 3.98 3.06
C ILE A 114 11.53 5.31 3.37
N VAL A 115 11.13 6.37 2.68
CA VAL A 115 11.62 7.73 2.91
C VAL A 115 11.35 8.19 4.35
N ARG A 116 10.13 8.02 4.86
CA ARG A 116 9.78 8.39 6.24
C ARG A 116 10.54 7.58 7.29
N LEU A 117 10.87 6.33 7.00
CA LEU A 117 11.63 5.47 7.90
C LEU A 117 13.15 5.72 7.84
N GLY A 118 13.61 6.54 6.88
CA GLY A 118 15.01 6.91 6.74
C GLY A 118 15.92 5.75 6.30
N TYR A 119 15.36 4.73 5.63
CA TYR A 119 16.17 3.63 5.12
C TYR A 119 16.97 4.08 3.89
N THR A 120 18.29 3.89 3.98
CA THR A 120 19.23 4.23 2.91
C THR A 120 19.88 3.02 2.27
N ASP A 121 19.76 1.83 2.88
CA ASP A 121 20.38 0.61 2.38
C ASP A 121 19.65 -0.66 2.86
N TRP A 122 19.99 -1.77 2.24
CA TRP A 122 19.48 -3.10 2.51
C TRP A 122 20.24 -3.81 3.63
N ARG A 123 19.54 -4.44 4.55
CA ARG A 123 20.14 -5.41 5.47
C ARG A 123 20.50 -6.69 4.73
N ARG A 124 21.74 -7.13 4.88
CA ARG A 124 22.21 -8.39 4.29
C ARG A 124 21.71 -9.56 5.13
N LEU A 125 21.20 -10.58 4.44
CA LEU A 125 20.77 -11.85 5.01
C LEU A 125 21.64 -12.99 4.45
N PRO A 126 21.61 -14.19 5.08
CA PRO A 126 22.29 -15.37 4.56
C PRO A 126 21.90 -15.69 3.11
N ALA A 127 22.74 -16.46 2.45
CA ALA A 127 22.52 -16.95 1.07
C ALA A 127 22.30 -15.85 0.00
N GLY A 128 22.77 -14.63 0.27
CA GLY A 128 22.69 -13.50 -0.68
C GLY A 128 21.39 -12.73 -0.69
N PHE A 129 20.45 -13.07 0.17
CA PHE A 129 19.22 -12.31 0.35
C PHE A 129 19.48 -10.94 0.99
N ARG A 130 18.57 -10.01 0.75
CA ARG A 130 18.57 -8.70 1.41
C ARG A 130 17.15 -8.35 1.84
N ALA A 131 17.01 -7.63 2.94
CA ALA A 131 15.70 -7.24 3.45
C ALA A 131 15.69 -5.83 4.01
N ILE A 132 14.52 -5.20 3.93
CA ILE A 132 14.19 -3.96 4.63
C ILE A 132 12.95 -4.25 5.49
N PRO A 133 13.04 -4.18 6.82
CA PRO A 133 11.88 -4.34 7.69
C PRO A 133 10.99 -3.10 7.61
N ILE A 134 9.68 -3.31 7.50
CA ILE A 134 8.69 -2.22 7.51
C ILE A 134 7.89 -2.32 8.81
N PRO A 135 8.19 -1.52 9.81
CA PRO A 135 7.52 -1.58 11.10
C PRO A 135 6.08 -1.05 11.00
N PHE A 136 5.18 -1.76 11.67
CA PHE A 136 3.81 -1.36 11.93
C PHE A 136 3.55 -1.49 13.43
N PRO A 137 3.74 -0.42 14.22
CA PRO A 137 3.47 -0.46 15.64
C PRO A 137 2.03 -0.88 15.94
N GLY A 138 1.85 -1.80 16.88
CA GLY A 138 0.52 -2.33 17.23
C GLY A 138 -0.03 -3.41 16.29
N SER A 139 0.69 -3.78 15.22
CA SER A 139 0.31 -4.89 14.35
C SER A 139 1.01 -6.18 14.77
N GLU A 140 0.28 -7.29 14.78
CA GLU A 140 0.87 -8.62 15.05
C GLU A 140 1.73 -9.13 13.87
N GLY A 141 1.48 -8.62 12.65
CA GLY A 141 2.17 -9.02 11.43
C GLY A 141 3.54 -8.34 11.29
N ARG A 142 4.47 -9.04 10.64
CA ARG A 142 5.77 -8.49 10.24
C ARG A 142 5.77 -8.27 8.73
N VAL A 143 6.18 -7.07 8.30
CA VAL A 143 6.30 -6.75 6.87
C VAL A 143 7.77 -6.53 6.54
N TYR A 144 8.19 -7.09 5.44
CA TYR A 144 9.55 -6.93 4.90
C TYR A 144 9.48 -6.70 3.39
N VAL A 145 10.35 -5.83 2.89
CA VAL A 145 10.73 -5.91 1.49
C VAL A 145 11.89 -6.88 1.39
N LEU A 146 11.74 -7.92 0.58
CA LEU A 146 12.74 -8.97 0.41
C LEU A 146 13.31 -8.91 -1.01
N LYS A 147 14.62 -8.91 -1.14
CA LYS A 147 15.32 -9.08 -2.41
C LYS A 147 16.01 -10.43 -2.43
N ALA A 148 15.54 -11.31 -3.32
CA ALA A 148 16.13 -12.61 -3.57
C ALA A 148 17.23 -12.49 -4.66
N PRO A 149 18.33 -13.23 -4.58
CA PRO A 149 19.29 -13.35 -5.68
C PRO A 149 18.65 -14.10 -6.85
N ALA A 150 19.13 -13.81 -8.07
CA ALA A 150 18.65 -14.49 -9.28
C ALA A 150 18.74 -16.01 -9.15
N GLY A 151 17.72 -16.73 -9.65
CA GLY A 151 17.62 -18.18 -9.59
C GLY A 151 17.29 -18.76 -8.22
N ARG A 152 16.94 -17.93 -7.23
CA ARG A 152 16.47 -18.38 -5.92
C ARG A 152 15.08 -17.84 -5.66
N GLY A 153 14.13 -18.76 -5.40
CA GLY A 153 12.80 -18.40 -4.89
C GLY A 153 12.82 -18.11 -3.38
N PRO A 154 11.68 -17.69 -2.81
CA PRO A 154 11.53 -17.55 -1.36
C PRO A 154 11.87 -18.86 -0.65
N PHE A 155 12.39 -18.77 0.59
CA PHE A 155 12.72 -19.95 1.37
C PHE A 155 11.47 -20.76 1.66
N ARG A 156 11.57 -22.09 1.50
CA ARG A 156 10.54 -23.00 2.05
C ARG A 156 10.58 -22.90 3.58
N HIS A 157 9.52 -22.47 4.15
CA HIS A 157 9.31 -22.45 5.60
C HIS A 157 7.83 -22.65 5.90
N THR A 158 7.57 -23.20 7.07
CA THR A 158 6.19 -23.40 7.54
C THR A 158 5.74 -22.17 8.32
N HIS A 159 4.58 -21.64 7.96
CA HIS A 159 3.93 -20.56 8.69
C HIS A 159 2.82 -21.11 9.57
N SER A 160 2.72 -20.59 10.77
CA SER A 160 1.58 -20.83 11.67
C SER A 160 0.44 -19.82 11.44
N LYS A 161 0.67 -18.81 10.59
CA LYS A 161 -0.27 -17.71 10.25
C LYS A 161 -0.23 -17.45 8.76
N ASP A 162 -1.20 -16.69 8.27
CA ASP A 162 -1.26 -16.27 6.87
C ASP A 162 -0.04 -15.44 6.48
N GLU A 163 0.49 -15.71 5.30
CA GLU A 163 1.55 -14.95 4.67
C GLU A 163 1.02 -14.36 3.35
N TRP A 164 1.18 -13.07 3.22
CA TRP A 164 0.85 -12.34 1.99
C TRP A 164 2.12 -11.83 1.34
N THR A 165 2.23 -12.06 0.05
CA THR A 165 3.37 -11.61 -0.75
C THR A 165 2.86 -10.79 -1.94
N VAL A 166 3.47 -9.64 -2.18
CA VAL A 166 3.28 -8.86 -3.41
C VAL A 166 4.63 -8.77 -4.11
N VAL A 167 4.67 -9.19 -5.36
CA VAL A 167 5.88 -9.10 -6.18
C VAL A 167 6.03 -7.68 -6.70
N LEU A 168 7.10 -6.99 -6.34
CA LEU A 168 7.37 -5.62 -6.78
C LEU A 168 8.12 -5.60 -8.11
N GLU A 169 9.06 -6.53 -8.30
CA GLU A 169 9.95 -6.61 -9.46
C GLU A 169 10.33 -8.06 -9.74
N GLY A 170 10.47 -8.41 -11.02
CA GLY A 170 10.84 -9.75 -11.44
C GLY A 170 9.70 -10.75 -11.27
N GLY A 171 10.02 -11.92 -10.71
CA GLY A 171 9.05 -12.97 -10.46
C GLY A 171 9.70 -14.22 -9.89
N PHE A 172 8.88 -15.16 -9.45
CA PHE A 172 9.30 -16.48 -8.99
C PHE A 172 8.22 -17.52 -9.30
N SER A 173 8.60 -18.78 -9.20
CA SER A 173 7.66 -19.90 -9.31
C SER A 173 7.81 -20.82 -8.12
N ASP A 174 6.70 -21.39 -7.66
CA ASP A 174 6.64 -22.43 -6.65
C ASP A 174 5.69 -23.56 -7.08
N GLU A 175 5.31 -24.43 -6.16
CA GLU A 175 4.39 -25.54 -6.43
C GLU A 175 2.96 -25.10 -6.74
N ARG A 176 2.60 -23.86 -6.38
CA ARG A 176 1.26 -23.28 -6.55
C ARG A 176 1.13 -22.48 -7.84
N GLY A 177 2.26 -21.98 -8.39
CA GLY A 177 2.20 -21.21 -9.63
C GLY A 177 3.45 -20.39 -9.94
N THR A 178 3.26 -19.50 -10.90
CA THR A 178 4.27 -18.51 -11.32
C THR A 178 3.72 -17.12 -11.06
N TYR A 179 4.50 -16.32 -10.37
CA TYR A 179 4.15 -14.99 -9.90
C TYR A 179 5.07 -13.95 -10.55
N ALA A 180 4.51 -12.85 -10.96
CA ALA A 180 5.20 -11.73 -11.59
C ALA A 180 4.87 -10.41 -10.87
N ALA A 181 5.50 -9.33 -11.28
CA ALA A 181 5.25 -8.01 -10.68
C ALA A 181 3.76 -7.67 -10.65
N GLY A 182 3.28 -7.35 -9.46
CA GLY A 182 1.88 -7.03 -9.16
C GLY A 182 1.06 -8.21 -8.60
N ASP A 183 1.51 -9.47 -8.79
CA ASP A 183 0.85 -10.65 -8.19
C ASP A 183 1.07 -10.69 -6.69
#